data_8632fc1e3cd36bac6014bbdc492ad330
#
_entry.id   8632fc1e3cd36bac6014bbdc492ad330
#
_cell.length_a   1.000
_cell.length_b   1.000
_cell.length_c   1.000
_cell.angle_alpha   90.00
_cell.angle_beta   90.00
_cell.angle_gamma   90.00
#
_symmetry.space_group_name_H-M   'P 1'
#
loop_
_entity.id
_entity.type
_entity.pdbx_description
1 polymer ?
#
loop_
_entity_poly.entity_id
_entity_poly.type
_entity_poly.pdbx_seq_one_letter_code
_entity_poly.pdbx_strand_id
1 'polypeptide(L)'
;MVMPKPPADFCIDSFEYREFISDGWNGPEYKDPVTIEHCRIDHGAEYSQSSAGKQLLYNAVIFCYEGITTPLPKFITQSIVRFDNQDHTITKVIPIYEAYEKTLYSYELEVV
;
A
#
# COMPACT_ATOMS: atom_id res chain seq x y z
N MET A 1 21.93 -12.21 -6.81
CA MET A 1 21.11 -13.06 -5.93
C MET A 1 19.80 -12.38 -5.64
N VAL A 2 18.70 -13.06 -5.84
CA VAL A 2 17.36 -12.53 -5.62
C VAL A 2 16.90 -12.97 -4.23
N MET A 3 16.34 -12.04 -3.44
CA MET A 3 15.78 -12.37 -2.13
C MET A 3 14.55 -13.27 -2.32
N PRO A 4 14.39 -14.31 -1.48
CA PRO A 4 13.21 -15.17 -1.59
C PRO A 4 11.93 -14.39 -1.27
N LYS A 5 10.88 -14.64 -2.05
CA LYS A 5 9.56 -14.08 -1.82
C LYS A 5 8.76 -15.01 -0.91
N PRO A 6 7.74 -14.50 -0.19
CA PRO A 6 6.83 -15.38 0.53
C PRO A 6 6.07 -16.27 -0.46
N PRO A 7 5.56 -17.42 -0.01
CA PRO A 7 4.72 -18.26 -0.87
C PRO A 7 3.48 -17.50 -1.34
N ALA A 8 3.02 -17.78 -2.56
CA ALA A 8 1.82 -17.15 -3.10
C ALA A 8 0.59 -17.38 -2.21
N ASP A 9 0.52 -18.54 -1.53
CA ASP A 9 -0.56 -18.88 -0.61
C ASP A 9 -0.64 -17.95 0.60
N PHE A 10 0.43 -17.22 0.88
CA PHE A 10 0.49 -16.25 1.97
C PHE A 10 -0.14 -14.91 1.58
N CYS A 11 -0.25 -14.64 0.28
CA CYS A 11 -0.74 -13.39 -0.27
C CYS A 11 -2.15 -13.60 -0.83
N ILE A 12 -3.14 -13.64 0.07
CA ILE A 12 -4.53 -13.97 -0.27
C ILE A 12 -5.46 -12.76 -0.31
N ASP A 13 -4.96 -11.59 0.02
CA ASP A 13 -5.78 -10.38 0.08
C ASP A 13 -5.82 -9.66 -1.25
N SER A 14 -6.78 -8.78 -1.40
CA SER A 14 -6.93 -7.90 -2.55
C SER A 14 -7.51 -6.57 -2.10
N PHE A 15 -7.34 -5.55 -2.92
CA PHE A 15 -7.92 -4.23 -2.67
C PHE A 15 -8.15 -3.51 -3.98
N GLU A 16 -9.03 -2.51 -3.97
CA GLU A 16 -9.20 -1.60 -5.10
C GLU A 16 -8.29 -0.40 -4.90
N TYR A 17 -7.54 -0.04 -5.93
CA TYR A 17 -6.60 1.08 -5.92
C TYR A 17 -7.10 2.17 -6.85
N ARG A 18 -7.26 3.37 -6.31
CA ARG A 18 -7.61 4.57 -7.09
C ARG A 18 -6.47 5.55 -6.95
N GLU A 19 -5.69 5.68 -8.00
CA GLU A 19 -4.51 6.53 -7.99
C GLU A 19 -4.90 8.01 -7.92
N PHE A 20 -4.28 8.73 -6.99
CA PHE A 20 -4.46 10.17 -6.85
C PHE A 20 -3.89 10.89 -8.07
N ILE A 21 -4.66 11.82 -8.65
CA ILE A 21 -4.22 12.63 -9.79
C ILE A 21 -3.77 13.99 -9.31
N SER A 22 -4.67 14.75 -8.69
CA SER A 22 -4.41 16.10 -8.22
C SER A 22 -5.57 16.60 -7.38
N ASP A 23 -5.38 17.73 -6.70
CA ASP A 23 -6.48 18.45 -6.05
C ASP A 23 -7.18 19.30 -7.10
N GLY A 24 -8.42 18.92 -7.42
CA GLY A 24 -9.22 19.63 -8.39
C GLY A 24 -10.08 20.72 -7.75
N TRP A 25 -10.88 21.39 -8.60
CA TRP A 25 -11.79 22.48 -8.20
C TRP A 25 -12.77 22.04 -7.12
N ASN A 26 -13.27 20.79 -7.22
CA ASN A 26 -14.28 20.23 -6.32
C ASN A 26 -13.67 19.20 -5.36
N GLY A 27 -12.39 19.28 -5.09
CA GLY A 27 -11.68 18.35 -4.24
C GLY A 27 -10.72 17.45 -4.99
N PRO A 28 -10.18 16.41 -4.34
CA PRO A 28 -9.19 15.54 -4.95
C PRO A 28 -9.80 14.72 -6.08
N GLU A 29 -8.99 14.48 -7.11
CA GLU A 29 -9.35 13.67 -8.27
C GLU A 29 -8.52 12.39 -8.30
N TYR A 30 -9.17 11.29 -8.72
CA TYR A 30 -8.56 9.97 -8.76
C TYR A 30 -8.81 9.31 -10.09
N LYS A 31 -7.91 8.39 -10.48
CA LYS A 31 -8.13 7.53 -11.63
C LYS A 31 -9.21 6.48 -11.30
N ASP A 32 -9.69 5.79 -12.33
CA ASP A 32 -10.64 4.70 -12.15
C ASP A 32 -10.05 3.59 -11.28
N PRO A 33 -10.88 2.89 -10.51
CA PRO A 33 -10.38 1.85 -9.61
C PRO A 33 -9.77 0.68 -10.40
N VAL A 34 -8.67 0.15 -9.89
CA VAL A 34 -7.99 -1.03 -10.39
C VAL A 34 -7.93 -2.04 -9.26
N THR A 35 -8.32 -3.28 -9.52
CA THR A 35 -8.24 -4.34 -8.50
C THR A 35 -6.82 -4.88 -8.46
N ILE A 36 -6.21 -4.81 -7.28
CA ILE A 36 -4.89 -5.36 -7.00
C ILE A 36 -5.09 -6.67 -6.25
N GLU A 37 -4.56 -7.76 -6.78
CA GLU A 37 -4.74 -9.10 -6.20
C GLU A 37 -3.41 -9.68 -5.73
N HIS A 38 -3.50 -10.67 -4.86
CA HIS A 38 -2.33 -11.41 -4.34
C HIS A 38 -1.39 -10.50 -3.57
N CYS A 39 -1.94 -9.77 -2.61
CA CYS A 39 -1.20 -8.97 -1.63
C CYS A 39 -1.51 -9.48 -0.23
N ARG A 40 -0.84 -8.92 0.75
CA ARG A 40 -1.10 -9.19 2.17
C ARG A 40 -1.45 -7.90 2.87
N ILE A 41 -2.58 -7.89 3.56
CA ILE A 41 -3.02 -6.74 4.35
C ILE A 41 -2.85 -7.10 5.82
N ASP A 42 -1.99 -6.35 6.51
CA ASP A 42 -1.74 -6.53 7.93
C ASP A 42 -2.54 -5.48 8.69
N HIS A 43 -3.58 -5.94 9.39
CA HIS A 43 -4.46 -5.08 10.17
C HIS A 43 -3.84 -4.85 11.55
N GLY A 44 -3.30 -3.68 11.77
CA GLY A 44 -2.73 -3.35 13.06
C GLY A 44 -2.40 -1.86 13.10
N ALA A 45 -3.13 -1.13 13.93
CA ALA A 45 -2.89 0.31 14.08
C ALA A 45 -1.57 0.54 14.80
N GLU A 46 -0.84 1.55 14.34
CA GLU A 46 0.40 2.00 14.98
C GLU A 46 0.25 3.47 15.35
N TYR A 47 0.75 3.83 16.53
CA TYR A 47 0.66 5.19 17.05
C TYR A 47 2.04 5.72 17.41
N SER A 48 2.29 7.01 17.19
CA SER A 48 3.43 7.69 17.76
C SER A 48 3.02 8.36 19.07
N GLN A 49 3.97 8.49 19.99
CA GLN A 49 3.77 9.15 21.27
C GLN A 49 4.58 10.45 21.27
N SER A 50 3.95 11.55 21.62
CA SER A 50 4.61 12.85 21.73
C SER A 50 4.07 13.62 22.93
N SER A 51 4.66 14.77 23.23
CA SER A 51 4.16 15.65 24.29
C SER A 51 2.74 16.17 24.00
N ALA A 52 2.31 16.14 22.75
CA ALA A 52 0.96 16.53 22.33
C ALA A 52 -0.03 15.35 22.41
N GLY A 53 0.40 14.14 22.80
CA GLY A 53 -0.43 12.96 22.90
C GLY A 53 -0.13 11.91 21.84
N LYS A 54 -1.03 10.96 21.68
CA LYS A 54 -0.93 9.91 20.66
C LYS A 54 -1.35 10.43 19.31
N GLN A 55 -0.60 10.04 18.29
CA GLN A 55 -0.94 10.33 16.90
C GLN A 55 -0.97 9.02 16.12
N LEU A 56 -2.06 8.78 15.39
CA LEU A 56 -2.18 7.61 14.53
C LEU A 56 -1.21 7.72 13.35
N LEU A 57 -0.36 6.71 13.18
CA LEU A 57 0.56 6.63 12.04
C LEU A 57 -0.09 5.89 10.87
N TYR A 58 -0.75 4.75 11.15
CA TYR A 58 -1.47 3.99 10.14
C TYR A 58 -2.46 3.02 10.80
N ASN A 59 -3.47 2.61 10.06
CA ASN A 59 -4.44 1.60 10.48
C ASN A 59 -4.07 0.21 9.98
N ALA A 60 -3.38 0.14 8.86
CA ALA A 60 -2.96 -1.12 8.26
C ALA A 60 -1.73 -0.89 7.40
N VAL A 61 -1.02 -1.98 7.11
CA VAL A 61 0.08 -1.99 6.14
C VAL A 61 -0.24 -3.02 5.08
N ILE A 62 -0.11 -2.63 3.82
CA ILE A 62 -0.34 -3.53 2.68
C ILE A 62 1.02 -3.88 2.07
N PHE A 63 1.28 -5.18 1.94
CA PHE A 63 2.50 -5.70 1.33
C PHE A 63 2.19 -6.19 -0.07
N CYS A 64 2.84 -5.60 -1.06
CA CYS A 64 2.71 -5.96 -2.47
C CYS A 64 4.07 -6.41 -3.01
N TYR A 65 4.13 -7.62 -3.54
CA TYR A 65 5.39 -8.24 -3.94
C TYR A 65 5.53 -8.34 -5.45
N GLU A 66 6.71 -7.96 -5.95
CA GLU A 66 7.04 -8.14 -7.37
C GLU A 66 6.99 -9.63 -7.73
N GLY A 67 6.30 -9.95 -8.80
CA GLY A 67 6.16 -11.34 -9.27
C GLY A 67 5.01 -12.11 -8.63
N ILE A 68 4.33 -11.54 -7.61
CA ILE A 68 3.21 -12.17 -6.93
C ILE A 68 1.96 -11.30 -7.04
N THR A 69 2.05 -10.05 -6.61
CA THR A 69 0.93 -9.10 -6.65
C THR A 69 0.71 -8.61 -8.08
N THR A 70 -0.54 -8.65 -8.55
CA THR A 70 -0.88 -8.24 -9.92
C THR A 70 -2.19 -7.47 -9.96
N PRO A 71 -2.25 -6.37 -10.73
CA PRO A 71 -1.11 -5.66 -11.29
C PRO A 71 -0.26 -5.00 -10.20
N LEU A 72 0.97 -4.62 -10.51
CA LEU A 72 1.84 -3.94 -9.56
C LEU A 72 2.22 -2.57 -10.13
N PRO A 73 1.35 -1.57 -9.95
CA PRO A 73 1.65 -0.21 -10.39
C PRO A 73 2.67 0.44 -9.45
N LYS A 74 3.19 1.58 -9.87
CA LYS A 74 3.98 2.43 -8.99
C LYS A 74 2.99 3.19 -8.09
N PHE A 75 2.85 2.74 -6.86
CA PHE A 75 1.92 3.36 -5.92
C PHE A 75 2.38 4.77 -5.53
N ILE A 76 1.43 5.66 -5.31
CA ILE A 76 1.71 7.02 -4.86
C ILE A 76 0.86 7.36 -3.65
N THR A 77 1.38 8.27 -2.82
CA THR A 77 0.68 8.74 -1.62
C THR A 77 -0.59 9.53 -2.00
N GLN A 78 -1.49 9.68 -1.05
CA GLN A 78 -2.79 10.33 -1.18
C GLN A 78 -3.80 9.53 -2.01
N SER A 79 -3.39 8.41 -2.59
CA SER A 79 -4.29 7.51 -3.32
C SER A 79 -5.21 6.78 -2.36
N ILE A 80 -6.36 6.35 -2.87
CA ILE A 80 -7.35 5.62 -2.09
C ILE A 80 -7.18 4.12 -2.33
N VAL A 81 -7.22 3.36 -1.25
CA VAL A 81 -7.30 1.90 -1.30
C VAL A 81 -8.56 1.46 -0.58
N ARG A 82 -9.32 0.55 -1.18
CA ARG A 82 -10.57 0.06 -0.59
C ARG A 82 -10.45 -1.44 -0.33
N PHE A 83 -10.63 -1.81 0.93
CA PHE A 83 -10.71 -3.20 1.38
C PHE A 83 -11.62 -3.26 2.61
N ASP A 84 -12.23 -4.41 2.84
CA ASP A 84 -13.19 -4.61 3.95
C ASP A 84 -14.30 -3.57 3.93
N ASN A 85 -14.77 -3.19 2.73
CA ASN A 85 -15.84 -2.21 2.51
C ASN A 85 -15.56 -0.82 3.08
N GLN A 86 -14.28 -0.47 3.24
CA GLN A 86 -13.86 0.85 3.73
C GLN A 86 -12.78 1.44 2.85
N ASP A 87 -12.85 2.75 2.66
CA ASP A 87 -11.82 3.49 1.95
C ASP A 87 -10.74 3.93 2.93
N HIS A 88 -9.50 3.77 2.52
CA HIS A 88 -8.31 4.19 3.25
C HIS A 88 -7.45 5.05 2.35
N THR A 89 -6.64 5.92 2.95
CA THR A 89 -5.72 6.78 2.21
C THR A 89 -4.29 6.30 2.43
N ILE A 90 -3.52 6.18 1.35
CA ILE A 90 -2.10 5.85 1.44
C ILE A 90 -1.35 7.08 1.94
N THR A 91 -0.70 6.96 3.09
CA THR A 91 0.09 8.04 3.68
C THR A 91 1.58 7.87 3.42
N LYS A 92 2.03 6.64 3.18
CA LYS A 92 3.44 6.37 2.94
C LYS A 92 3.59 5.17 2.01
N VAL A 93 4.48 5.29 1.04
CA VAL A 93 4.87 4.21 0.13
C VAL A 93 6.33 3.92 0.36
N ILE A 94 6.64 2.69 0.76
CA ILE A 94 8.02 2.28 1.03
C ILE A 94 8.41 1.23 -0.01
N PRO A 95 9.22 1.60 -1.03
CA PRO A 95 9.75 0.62 -1.96
C PRO A 95 10.90 -0.12 -1.31
N ILE A 96 10.93 -1.44 -1.46
CA ILE A 96 11.99 -2.28 -0.98
C ILE A 96 12.65 -2.94 -2.18
N TYR A 97 13.97 -2.83 -2.27
CA TYR A 97 14.73 -3.31 -3.41
C TYR A 97 15.51 -4.58 -3.05
N GLU A 98 15.85 -5.35 -4.07
CA GLU A 98 16.69 -6.51 -3.91
C GLU A 98 18.05 -6.12 -3.30
N ALA A 99 18.60 -7.00 -2.46
CA ALA A 99 19.81 -6.69 -1.68
C ALA A 99 21.04 -6.38 -2.55
N TYR A 100 21.15 -7.03 -3.70
CA TYR A 100 22.34 -6.91 -4.57
C TYR A 100 22.03 -6.36 -5.96
N GLU A 101 20.77 -6.02 -6.20
CA GLU A 101 20.31 -5.50 -7.48
C GLU A 101 19.38 -4.31 -7.23
N LYS A 102 19.35 -3.36 -8.16
CA LYS A 102 18.45 -2.20 -8.03
C LYS A 102 17.09 -2.49 -8.65
N THR A 103 16.56 -3.68 -8.39
CA THR A 103 15.24 -4.09 -8.86
C THR A 103 14.29 -4.14 -7.67
N LEU A 104 13.03 -3.85 -7.94
CA LEU A 104 12.00 -3.82 -6.91
C LEU A 104 11.74 -5.22 -6.36
N TYR A 105 11.74 -5.34 -5.03
CA TYR A 105 11.33 -6.53 -4.32
C TYR A 105 9.85 -6.45 -3.91
N SER A 106 9.46 -5.35 -3.27
CA SER A 106 8.10 -5.15 -2.78
C SER A 106 7.81 -3.68 -2.54
N TYR A 107 6.51 -3.38 -2.36
CA TYR A 107 6.05 -2.12 -1.78
C TYR A 107 5.38 -2.43 -0.45
N GLU A 108 5.61 -1.55 0.53
CA GLU A 108 4.83 -1.52 1.77
C GLU A 108 4.05 -0.21 1.77
N LEU A 109 2.73 -0.33 1.89
CA LEU A 109 1.82 0.82 1.87
C LEU A 109 1.24 1.00 3.26
N GLU A 110 1.53 2.13 3.90
CA GLU A 110 0.89 2.51 5.16
C GLU A 110 -0.37 3.30 4.83
N VAL A 111 -1.48 2.88 5.40
CA VAL A 111 -2.80 3.47 5.11
C VAL A 111 -3.54 3.85 6.38
N VAL A 112 -4.33 4.91 6.28
CA VAL A 112 -5.17 5.39 7.39
C VAL A 112 -6.65 5.40 7.04
#